data_1a4907e4452d9c7102059a12608e3bc1
#
_entry.id   1a4907e4452d9c7102059a12608e3bc1
#
_cell.length_a   1.000
_cell.length_b   1.000
_cell.length_c   1.000
_cell.angle_alpha   90.00
_cell.angle_beta   90.00
_cell.angle_gamma   90.00
#
_symmetry.space_group_name_H-M   'P 1'
#
loop_
_entity.id
_entity.type
_entity.pdbx_description
1 polymer ?
#
loop_
_entity_poly.entity_id
_entity_poly.type
_entity_poly.pdbx_seq_one_letter_code
_entity_poly.pdbx_strand_id
1 'polypeptide(L)'
;MAKAIRKLRNVSYTAIDNRCPGYRYPRYVKSGDLLSLDYADNSFDLVICNHVLEHIKDDARAIRELYRVCRPNGIAILMVPLQLENALTIEENPDEELSAREREERFGQCDHGRIYGRDYFDRLTAAGFTVGRLTPTPAQARLYALLPAEQLIIARKPQLPQLP
;
A
#
# COMPACT_ATOMS: atom_id res chain seq x y z
N MET A 1 10.98 -9.10 6.89
CA MET A 1 11.34 -8.28 5.70
C MET A 1 12.32 -7.16 6.05
N ALA A 2 12.00 -6.15 6.83
CA ALA A 2 12.87 -4.99 7.15
C ALA A 2 14.31 -5.35 7.58
N LYS A 3 14.50 -6.33 8.48
CA LYS A 3 15.84 -6.77 8.91
C LYS A 3 16.69 -7.32 7.76
N ALA A 4 16.10 -7.97 6.77
CA ALA A 4 16.82 -8.51 5.62
C ALA A 4 17.22 -7.39 4.64
N ILE A 5 16.30 -6.51 4.28
CA ILE A 5 16.55 -5.39 3.36
C ILE A 5 17.64 -4.47 3.89
N ARG A 6 17.63 -4.14 5.19
CA ARG A 6 18.64 -3.27 5.83
C ARG A 6 20.06 -3.84 5.85
N LYS A 7 20.24 -5.13 5.60
CA LYS A 7 21.57 -5.76 5.48
C LYS A 7 22.16 -5.65 4.08
N LEU A 8 21.38 -5.24 3.09
CA LEU A 8 21.85 -5.07 1.73
C LEU A 8 22.69 -3.80 1.64
N ARG A 9 23.92 -3.92 1.13
CA ARG A 9 24.89 -2.81 1.10
C ARG A 9 24.54 -1.70 0.11
N ASN A 10 23.74 -2.01 -0.90
CA ASN A 10 23.33 -1.10 -1.97
C ASN A 10 21.91 -0.57 -1.82
N VAL A 11 21.31 -0.72 -0.65
CA VAL A 11 19.93 -0.29 -0.38
C VAL A 11 19.92 0.74 0.74
N SER A 12 19.39 1.93 0.44
CA SER A 12 19.01 2.91 1.44
C SER A 12 17.57 2.63 1.87
N TYR A 13 17.37 2.27 3.13
CA TYR A 13 16.08 1.84 3.66
C TYR A 13 15.50 2.88 4.63
N THR A 14 14.25 3.25 4.39
CA THR A 14 13.45 4.08 5.29
C THR A 14 12.15 3.36 5.63
N ALA A 15 11.70 3.47 6.86
CA ALA A 15 10.38 3.01 7.31
C ALA A 15 9.70 4.13 8.10
N ILE A 16 8.41 4.30 7.86
CA ILE A 16 7.54 5.23 8.57
C ILE A 16 6.34 4.50 9.15
N ASP A 17 5.77 5.06 10.19
CA ASP A 17 4.51 4.64 10.79
C ASP A 17 3.84 5.82 11.48
N ASN A 18 2.52 5.85 11.51
CA ASN A 18 1.74 6.91 12.19
C ASN A 18 1.74 6.76 13.72
N ARG A 19 2.55 5.85 14.25
CA ARG A 19 2.78 5.60 15.69
C ARG A 19 1.53 5.56 16.53
N CYS A 20 0.88 4.40 16.53
CA CYS A 20 -0.23 4.15 17.45
C CYS A 20 0.25 4.10 18.92
N PRO A 21 -0.47 4.73 19.86
CA PRO A 21 -0.18 4.61 21.29
C PRO A 21 -0.16 3.15 21.74
N GLY A 22 0.78 2.81 22.64
CA GLY A 22 0.90 1.45 23.20
C GLY A 22 1.80 0.50 22.42
N TYR A 23 2.21 0.84 21.20
CA TYR A 23 3.15 0.03 20.42
C TYR A 23 4.61 0.49 20.59
N ARG A 24 5.54 -0.49 20.63
CA ARG A 24 6.98 -0.21 20.63
C ARG A 24 7.53 -0.35 19.22
N TYR A 25 7.99 0.76 18.67
CA TYR A 25 8.60 0.79 17.35
C TYR A 25 10.12 0.68 17.40
N PRO A 26 10.75 -0.05 16.48
CA PRO A 26 12.21 -0.02 16.34
C PRO A 26 12.71 1.41 16.06
N ARG A 27 13.93 1.74 16.53
CA ARG A 27 14.51 3.09 16.38
C ARG A 27 14.62 3.58 14.93
N TYR A 28 14.64 2.68 13.96
CA TYR A 28 14.73 3.02 12.54
C TYR A 28 13.38 3.36 11.90
N VAL A 29 12.27 3.15 12.59
CA VAL A 29 10.94 3.56 12.13
C VAL A 29 10.73 5.00 12.55
N LYS A 30 10.57 5.88 11.56
CA LYS A 30 10.26 7.29 11.78
C LYS A 30 8.76 7.47 11.97
N SER A 31 8.35 8.53 12.66
CA SER A 31 6.95 8.98 12.63
C SER A 31 6.66 9.62 11.27
N GLY A 32 5.50 9.33 10.69
CA GLY A 32 5.08 9.92 9.43
C GLY A 32 3.63 9.63 9.13
N ASP A 33 2.99 10.55 8.42
CA ASP A 33 1.61 10.44 7.95
C ASP A 33 1.63 10.17 6.44
N LEU A 34 0.93 9.13 6.01
CA LEU A 34 0.82 8.77 4.60
C LEU A 34 0.03 9.82 3.78
N LEU A 35 -0.77 10.65 4.44
CA LEU A 35 -1.48 11.76 3.80
C LEU A 35 -0.57 12.95 3.49
N SER A 36 0.64 13.01 4.09
CA SER A 36 1.59 14.11 3.90
C SER A 36 3.00 13.62 4.23
N LEU A 37 3.62 12.93 3.28
CA LEU A 37 4.97 12.37 3.45
C LEU A 37 6.03 13.47 3.40
N ASP A 38 6.86 13.55 4.44
CA ASP A 38 8.00 14.48 4.51
C ASP A 38 9.20 13.96 3.69
N TYR A 39 8.97 13.77 2.40
CA TYR A 39 9.97 13.38 1.40
C TYR A 39 9.74 14.17 0.12
N ALA A 40 10.83 14.51 -0.56
CA ALA A 40 10.76 15.17 -1.87
C ALA A 40 10.10 14.25 -2.91
N ASP A 41 9.57 14.84 -3.98
CA ASP A 41 9.09 14.11 -5.12
C ASP A 41 10.19 13.20 -5.69
N ASN A 42 9.80 12.03 -6.20
CA ASN A 42 10.72 11.11 -6.86
C ASN A 42 11.91 10.66 -5.99
N SER A 43 11.69 10.41 -4.71
CA SER A 43 12.72 10.05 -3.73
C SER A 43 13.05 8.56 -3.68
N PHE A 44 12.11 7.68 -4.07
CA PHE A 44 12.22 6.25 -3.82
C PHE A 44 12.12 5.43 -5.11
N ASP A 45 13.05 4.50 -5.30
CA ASP A 45 13.01 3.52 -6.39
C ASP A 45 11.97 2.43 -6.13
N LEU A 46 11.76 2.10 -4.86
CA LEU A 46 10.77 1.11 -4.40
C LEU A 46 10.01 1.64 -3.18
N VAL A 47 8.70 1.62 -3.28
CA VAL A 47 7.76 1.92 -2.18
C VAL A 47 7.03 0.63 -1.81
N ILE A 48 6.88 0.35 -0.53
CA ILE A 48 6.10 -0.79 -0.04
C ILE A 48 5.07 -0.27 0.97
N CYS A 49 3.79 -0.43 0.63
CA CYS A 49 2.67 -0.05 1.49
C CYS A 49 1.66 -1.20 1.48
N ASN A 50 1.78 -2.08 2.47
CA ASN A 50 0.99 -3.29 2.56
C ASN A 50 0.11 -3.24 3.79
N HIS A 51 -1.19 -3.44 3.62
CA HIS A 51 -2.19 -3.43 4.68
C HIS A 51 -2.14 -2.14 5.53
N VAL A 52 -2.27 -1.00 4.83
CA VAL A 52 -2.29 0.34 5.42
C VAL A 52 -3.44 1.18 4.86
N LEU A 53 -3.69 1.10 3.54
CA LEU A 53 -4.66 1.95 2.87
C LEU A 53 -6.09 1.72 3.35
N GLU A 54 -6.42 0.51 3.80
CA GLU A 54 -7.72 0.16 4.38
C GLU A 54 -8.05 0.88 5.67
N HIS A 55 -7.02 1.40 6.38
CA HIS A 55 -7.17 2.18 7.61
C HIS A 55 -7.28 3.69 7.37
N ILE A 56 -7.02 4.15 6.13
CA ILE A 56 -6.92 5.58 5.80
C ILE A 56 -8.21 6.07 5.14
N LYS A 57 -8.89 7.05 5.75
CA LYS A 57 -10.15 7.60 5.19
C LYS A 57 -9.97 8.15 3.78
N ASP A 58 -8.97 9.02 3.55
CA ASP A 58 -8.65 9.59 2.24
C ASP A 58 -7.54 8.77 1.57
N ASP A 59 -7.88 7.54 1.14
CA ASP A 59 -6.94 6.66 0.44
C ASP A 59 -6.49 7.24 -0.90
N ALA A 60 -7.35 8.01 -1.57
CA ALA A 60 -6.99 8.65 -2.83
C ALA A 60 -5.84 9.66 -2.63
N ARG A 61 -5.83 10.41 -1.53
CA ARG A 61 -4.71 11.29 -1.18
C ARG A 61 -3.47 10.49 -0.82
N ALA A 62 -3.61 9.44 -0.03
CA ALA A 62 -2.50 8.56 0.33
C ALA A 62 -1.85 7.93 -0.91
N ILE A 63 -2.64 7.44 -1.86
CA ILE A 63 -2.16 6.86 -3.12
C ILE A 63 -1.41 7.92 -3.94
N ARG A 64 -1.92 9.16 -4.01
CA ARG A 64 -1.21 10.27 -4.69
C ARG A 64 0.13 10.60 -4.02
N GLU A 65 0.22 10.56 -2.70
CA GLU A 65 1.48 10.75 -1.98
C GLU A 65 2.49 9.62 -2.26
N LEU A 66 2.03 8.37 -2.27
CA LEU A 66 2.87 7.22 -2.68
C LEU A 66 3.38 7.39 -4.12
N TYR A 67 2.52 7.86 -5.03
CA TYR A 67 2.91 8.16 -6.40
C TYR A 67 3.93 9.30 -6.48
N ARG A 68 3.69 10.38 -5.71
CA ARG A 68 4.57 11.55 -5.70
C ARG A 68 6.00 11.18 -5.29
N VAL A 69 6.16 10.41 -4.21
CA VAL A 69 7.48 10.05 -3.70
C VAL A 69 8.16 8.94 -4.50
N CYS A 70 7.41 8.14 -5.25
CA CYS A 70 7.97 7.12 -6.15
C CYS A 70 8.66 7.80 -7.35
N ARG A 71 9.85 7.33 -7.76
CA ARG A 71 10.57 7.84 -8.93
C ARG A 71 9.91 7.41 -10.24
N PRO A 72 10.10 8.17 -11.33
CA PRO A 72 9.85 7.65 -12.68
C PRO A 72 10.56 6.30 -12.89
N ASN A 73 9.88 5.33 -13.48
CA ASN A 73 10.28 3.92 -13.59
C ASN A 73 10.37 3.17 -12.24
N GLY A 74 10.11 3.81 -11.13
CA GLY A 74 10.04 3.19 -9.80
C GLY A 74 8.82 2.29 -9.64
N ILE A 75 8.86 1.47 -8.61
CA ILE A 75 7.85 0.46 -8.31
C ILE A 75 7.24 0.73 -6.94
N ALA A 76 5.92 0.60 -6.84
CA ALA A 76 5.23 0.51 -5.56
C ALA A 76 4.55 -0.88 -5.44
N ILE A 77 4.73 -1.55 -4.31
CA ILE A 77 4.01 -2.76 -3.94
C ILE A 77 2.92 -2.33 -2.96
N LEU A 78 1.66 -2.46 -3.39
CA LEU A 78 0.50 -1.89 -2.70
C LEU A 78 -0.53 -2.99 -2.44
N MET A 79 -0.37 -3.68 -1.30
CA MET A 79 -1.26 -4.77 -0.91
C MET A 79 -2.35 -4.27 0.04
N VAL A 80 -3.56 -4.73 -0.20
CA VAL A 80 -4.76 -4.42 0.59
C VAL A 80 -5.65 -5.66 0.70
N PRO A 81 -6.58 -5.73 1.66
CA PRO A 81 -7.67 -6.70 1.63
C PRO A 81 -8.51 -6.49 0.36
N LEU A 82 -8.40 -7.40 -0.59
CA LEU A 82 -8.98 -7.28 -1.93
C LEU A 82 -9.94 -8.43 -2.22
N GLN A 83 -11.20 -8.11 -2.52
CA GLN A 83 -12.24 -9.03 -2.94
C GLN A 83 -12.56 -8.80 -4.41
N LEU A 84 -11.99 -9.62 -5.29
CA LEU A 84 -12.14 -9.46 -6.76
C LEU A 84 -13.54 -9.79 -7.28
N GLU A 85 -14.37 -10.47 -6.50
CA GLU A 85 -15.79 -10.70 -6.77
C GLU A 85 -16.59 -9.39 -6.75
N ASN A 86 -16.19 -8.42 -5.93
CA ASN A 86 -16.83 -7.11 -5.86
C ASN A 86 -16.32 -6.20 -6.97
N ALA A 87 -17.24 -5.55 -7.67
CA ALA A 87 -16.89 -4.53 -8.67
C ALA A 87 -16.36 -3.25 -7.99
N LEU A 88 -16.98 -2.87 -6.88
CA LEU A 88 -16.68 -1.66 -6.13
C LEU A 88 -16.18 -2.01 -4.72
N THR A 89 -15.33 -1.14 -4.20
CA THR A 89 -14.89 -1.14 -2.81
C THR A 89 -16.08 -0.95 -1.89
N ILE A 90 -16.17 -1.78 -0.85
CA ILE A 90 -17.14 -1.62 0.24
C ILE A 90 -16.43 -0.81 1.31
N GLU A 91 -16.94 0.38 1.60
CA GLU A 91 -16.34 1.29 2.59
C GLU A 91 -17.36 1.85 3.57
N GLU A 92 -16.84 2.32 4.71
CA GLU A 92 -17.64 2.97 5.74
C GLU A 92 -18.26 4.26 5.17
N ASN A 93 -19.55 4.45 5.40
CA ASN A 93 -20.18 5.71 5.05
C ASN A 93 -19.63 6.82 5.97
N PRO A 94 -19.19 7.98 5.43
CA PRO A 94 -18.69 9.09 6.25
C PRO A 94 -19.66 9.57 7.34
N ASP A 95 -20.97 9.39 7.13
CA ASP A 95 -22.02 9.79 8.05
C ASP A 95 -22.43 8.69 9.06
N GLU A 96 -21.78 7.51 9.00
CA GLU A 96 -22.05 6.35 9.85
C GLU A 96 -20.91 6.21 10.89
N GLU A 97 -21.28 6.13 12.17
CA GLU A 97 -20.33 5.78 13.24
C GLU A 97 -20.45 4.29 13.54
N LEU A 98 -19.56 3.49 12.97
CA LEU A 98 -19.48 2.07 13.25
C LEU A 98 -18.68 1.82 14.53
N SER A 99 -19.18 0.91 15.38
CA SER A 99 -18.41 0.35 16.48
C SER A 99 -17.27 -0.53 15.96
N ALA A 100 -16.27 -0.81 16.80
CA ALA A 100 -15.18 -1.72 16.49
C ALA A 100 -15.68 -3.11 16.05
N ARG A 101 -16.75 -3.61 16.69
CA ARG A 101 -17.35 -4.90 16.34
C ARG A 101 -18.03 -4.88 14.96
N GLU A 102 -18.76 -3.83 14.64
CA GLU A 102 -19.40 -3.68 13.33
C GLU A 102 -18.37 -3.57 12.21
N ARG A 103 -17.24 -2.87 12.45
CA ARG A 103 -16.11 -2.86 11.48
C ARG A 103 -15.51 -4.24 11.31
N GLU A 104 -15.29 -5.00 12.37
CA GLU A 104 -14.77 -6.37 12.31
C GLU A 104 -15.72 -7.29 11.54
N GLU A 105 -17.02 -7.24 11.77
CA GLU A 105 -18.03 -8.01 11.06
C GLU A 105 -18.11 -7.61 9.56
N ARG A 106 -17.95 -6.33 9.24
CA ARG A 106 -18.12 -5.77 7.88
C ARG A 106 -16.84 -5.78 7.06
N PHE A 107 -15.70 -5.52 7.69
CA PHE A 107 -14.42 -5.33 7.00
C PHE A 107 -13.31 -6.30 7.45
N GLY A 108 -13.63 -7.22 8.38
CA GLY A 108 -12.70 -8.27 8.82
C GLY A 108 -11.75 -7.87 9.96
N GLN A 109 -11.64 -6.56 10.29
CA GLN A 109 -10.88 -6.05 11.44
C GLN A 109 -11.55 -4.81 12.02
N CYS A 110 -11.37 -4.62 13.33
CA CYS A 110 -12.03 -3.54 14.08
C CYS A 110 -11.59 -2.12 13.71
N ASP A 111 -10.47 -1.97 13.03
CA ASP A 111 -9.86 -0.71 12.59
C ASP A 111 -9.82 -0.54 11.06
N HIS A 112 -10.38 -1.49 10.31
CA HIS A 112 -10.58 -1.34 8.86
C HIS A 112 -11.76 -0.40 8.58
N GLY A 113 -11.61 0.49 7.61
CA GLY A 113 -12.68 1.32 7.09
C GLY A 113 -13.20 0.83 5.74
N ARG A 114 -12.57 -0.20 5.13
CA ARG A 114 -12.97 -0.75 3.83
C ARG A 114 -12.39 -2.11 3.49
N ILE A 115 -13.04 -2.77 2.52
CA ILE A 115 -12.52 -3.90 1.76
C ILE A 115 -12.54 -3.48 0.29
N TYR A 116 -11.40 -3.56 -0.38
CA TYR A 116 -11.30 -3.12 -1.77
C TYR A 116 -11.95 -4.10 -2.74
N GLY A 117 -12.64 -3.54 -3.73
CA GLY A 117 -13.13 -4.24 -4.92
C GLY A 117 -12.17 -4.08 -6.11
N ARG A 118 -12.65 -4.44 -7.31
CA ARG A 118 -11.88 -4.28 -8.56
C ARG A 118 -11.55 -2.83 -8.90
N ASP A 119 -12.35 -1.86 -8.44
CA ASP A 119 -12.11 -0.42 -8.58
C ASP A 119 -10.82 0.05 -7.89
N TYR A 120 -10.20 -0.79 -7.05
CA TYR A 120 -8.88 -0.49 -6.48
C TYR A 120 -7.83 -0.24 -7.57
N PHE A 121 -7.88 -0.99 -8.66
CA PHE A 121 -6.96 -0.79 -9.77
C PHE A 121 -7.19 0.55 -10.48
N ASP A 122 -8.45 0.99 -10.57
CA ASP A 122 -8.82 2.30 -11.12
C ASP A 122 -8.34 3.43 -10.20
N ARG A 123 -8.44 3.28 -8.88
CA ARG A 123 -7.91 4.24 -7.89
C ARG A 123 -6.39 4.43 -8.06
N LEU A 124 -5.64 3.33 -8.24
CA LEU A 124 -4.20 3.40 -8.49
C LEU A 124 -3.88 4.05 -9.84
N THR A 125 -4.64 3.72 -10.87
CA THR A 125 -4.46 4.29 -12.22
C THR A 125 -4.80 5.78 -12.24
N ALA A 126 -5.85 6.21 -11.54
CA ALA A 126 -6.22 7.61 -11.39
C ALA A 126 -5.14 8.46 -10.71
N ALA A 127 -4.32 7.86 -9.84
CA ALA A 127 -3.15 8.52 -9.26
C ALA A 127 -1.95 8.60 -10.21
N GLY A 128 -2.00 7.93 -11.37
CA GLY A 128 -0.98 7.95 -12.41
C GLY A 128 -0.14 6.67 -12.53
N PHE A 129 -0.37 5.66 -11.73
CA PHE A 129 0.33 4.38 -11.83
C PHE A 129 -0.14 3.54 -13.02
N THR A 130 0.78 2.80 -13.61
CA THR A 130 0.46 1.62 -14.43
C THR A 130 0.44 0.41 -13.51
N VAL A 131 -0.66 -0.32 -13.47
CA VAL A 131 -0.88 -1.41 -12.51
C VAL A 131 -0.72 -2.78 -13.17
N GLY A 132 0.09 -3.63 -12.54
CA GLY A 132 0.26 -5.03 -12.87
C GLY A 132 -0.03 -5.92 -11.67
N ARG A 133 -0.36 -7.18 -11.96
CA ARG A 133 -0.54 -8.23 -10.95
C ARG A 133 0.46 -9.33 -11.21
N LEU A 134 1.16 -9.76 -10.17
CA LEU A 134 2.07 -10.89 -10.23
C LEU A 134 1.49 -12.04 -9.39
N THR A 135 1.15 -13.14 -10.06
CA THR A 135 0.76 -14.39 -9.38
C THR A 135 2.01 -15.26 -9.25
N PRO A 136 2.45 -15.62 -8.04
CA PRO A 136 3.61 -16.47 -7.87
C PRO A 136 3.33 -17.87 -8.43
N THR A 137 4.30 -18.46 -9.11
CA THR A 137 4.24 -19.86 -9.50
C THR A 137 4.26 -20.74 -8.25
N PRO A 138 3.78 -22.02 -8.33
CA PRO A 138 3.83 -22.93 -7.19
C PRO A 138 5.25 -23.15 -6.63
N ALA A 139 6.27 -23.07 -7.48
CA ALA A 139 7.67 -23.13 -7.07
C ALA A 139 8.11 -21.89 -6.29
N GLN A 140 7.75 -20.69 -6.77
CA GLN A 140 8.01 -19.42 -6.08
C GLN A 140 7.24 -19.35 -4.76
N ALA A 141 5.97 -19.75 -4.74
CA ALA A 141 5.16 -19.78 -3.52
C ALA A 141 5.82 -20.65 -2.44
N ARG A 142 6.31 -21.83 -2.80
CA ARG A 142 7.06 -22.71 -1.87
C ARG A 142 8.40 -22.11 -1.44
N LEU A 143 9.18 -21.59 -2.39
CA LEU A 143 10.52 -21.05 -2.12
C LEU A 143 10.48 -19.83 -1.20
N TYR A 144 9.49 -18.97 -1.36
CA TYR A 144 9.37 -17.69 -0.65
C TYR A 144 8.29 -17.68 0.43
N ALA A 145 7.66 -18.83 0.72
CA ALA A 145 6.56 -18.98 1.68
C ALA A 145 5.40 -18.00 1.41
N LEU A 146 5.03 -17.85 0.13
CA LEU A 146 3.90 -17.02 -0.31
C LEU A 146 2.63 -17.88 -0.34
N LEU A 147 1.48 -17.24 -0.13
CA LEU A 147 0.20 -17.90 -0.32
C LEU A 147 -0.03 -18.13 -1.83
N PRO A 148 -0.35 -19.37 -2.28
CA PRO A 148 -0.44 -19.69 -3.71
C PRO A 148 -1.48 -18.88 -4.49
N ALA A 149 -2.52 -18.39 -3.81
CA ALA A 149 -3.60 -17.59 -4.41
C ALA A 149 -3.38 -16.08 -4.28
N GLU A 150 -2.36 -15.64 -3.53
CA GLU A 150 -2.11 -14.23 -3.30
C GLU A 150 -1.46 -13.59 -4.53
N GLN A 151 -2.09 -12.52 -5.01
CA GLN A 151 -1.57 -11.73 -6.12
C GLN A 151 -0.85 -10.51 -5.57
N LEU A 152 0.42 -10.34 -5.93
CA LEU A 152 1.15 -9.11 -5.64
C LEU A 152 0.70 -8.01 -6.59
N ILE A 153 0.25 -6.90 -6.02
CA ILE A 153 -0.16 -5.72 -6.78
C ILE A 153 1.07 -4.83 -6.92
N ILE A 154 1.51 -4.68 -8.18
CA ILE A 154 2.69 -3.91 -8.54
C ILE A 154 2.24 -2.70 -9.34
N ALA A 155 2.43 -1.53 -8.78
CA ALA A 155 2.17 -0.25 -9.41
C ALA A 155 3.50 0.37 -9.87
N ARG A 156 3.59 0.77 -11.14
CA ARG A 156 4.78 1.44 -11.71
C ARG A 156 4.47 2.90 -11.99
N LYS A 157 5.35 3.78 -11.59
CA LYS A 157 5.30 5.17 -12.05
C LYS A 157 5.89 5.25 -13.45
N PRO A 158 5.09 5.63 -14.46
CA PRO A 158 5.62 5.79 -15.82
C PRO A 158 6.74 6.83 -15.87
N GLN A 159 7.62 6.71 -16.83
CA GLN A 159 8.52 7.79 -17.18
C GLN A 159 7.71 8.92 -17.82
N LEU A 160 7.88 10.13 -17.33
CA LEU A 160 7.30 11.27 -18.03
C LEU A 160 7.91 11.33 -19.45
N PRO A 161 7.10 11.59 -20.48
CA PRO A 161 7.64 11.84 -21.81
C PRO A 161 8.66 12.97 -21.70
N GLN A 162 9.84 12.77 -22.26
CA GLN A 162 10.77 13.87 -22.42
C GLN A 162 10.11 14.83 -23.42
N LEU A 163 9.79 16.03 -22.96
CA LEU A 163 9.36 17.09 -23.88
C LEU A 163 10.52 17.37 -24.81
N PRO A 164 10.26 17.47 -26.14
CA PRO A 164 11.28 17.77 -27.13
C PRO A 164 11.96 19.12 -26.93
#